data_4792459f14cbab1219f4becee5cc3953
#
_entry.id   4792459f14cbab1219f4becee5cc3953
#
_cell.length_a   1.000
_cell.length_b   1.000
_cell.length_c   1.000
_cell.angle_alpha   90.00
_cell.angle_beta   90.00
_cell.angle_gamma   90.00
#
_symmetry.space_group_name_H-M   'P 1'
#
loop_
_entity.id
_entity.type
_entity.pdbx_description
1 polymer ?
#
loop_
_entity_poly.entity_id
_entity_poly.type
_entity_poly.pdbx_seq_one_letter_code
_entity_poly.pdbx_strand_id
1 'polypeptide(L)'
;MVRPADVRRISKLSGVGSCMVRQNATADLVGASVVKVPGGDDYDAEKEQQFGNTANVIGTNDSSKLNVFTSHTLGMVEGRPLKASDKHMSMVHEDLAKTNGLKVGDTLTLKANPYDADNESHSTATVKTTIVGIFKGDSDRKVSSRAELTSNTVYTDLDTTSTLYQYKAGKEIYQDAPFALDRGVDVEK
;
A
#
# COMPACT_ATOMS: atom_id res chain seq x y z
N MET A 1 -0.58 -7.93 14.91
CA MET A 1 -0.44 -6.50 14.56
C MET A 1 0.70 -5.89 15.35
N VAL A 2 1.55 -5.10 14.70
CA VAL A 2 2.78 -4.54 15.26
C VAL A 2 2.57 -3.04 15.48
N ARG A 3 3.09 -2.50 16.59
CA ARG A 3 3.02 -1.06 16.90
C ARG A 3 4.36 -0.37 16.67
N PRO A 4 4.38 0.94 16.38
CA PRO A 4 5.64 1.69 16.21
C PRO A 4 6.59 1.57 17.40
N ALA A 5 6.05 1.45 18.62
CA ALA A 5 6.87 1.26 19.81
C ALA A 5 7.63 -0.07 19.80
N ASP A 6 7.02 -1.14 19.29
CA ASP A 6 7.66 -2.45 19.18
C ASP A 6 8.77 -2.41 18.12
N VAL A 7 8.49 -1.78 16.97
CA VAL A 7 9.48 -1.57 15.92
C VAL A 7 10.68 -0.81 16.45
N ARG A 8 10.46 0.32 17.15
CA ARG A 8 11.55 1.11 17.74
C ARG A 8 12.34 0.34 18.80
N ARG A 9 11.68 -0.51 19.58
CA ARG A 9 12.36 -1.35 20.61
C ARG A 9 13.26 -2.38 19.96
N ILE A 10 12.75 -3.11 18.98
CA ILE A 10 13.51 -4.17 18.29
C ILE A 10 14.64 -3.57 17.46
N SER A 11 14.42 -2.45 16.77
CA SER A 11 15.47 -1.77 15.97
C SER A 11 16.69 -1.28 16.79
N LYS A 12 16.57 -1.25 18.12
CA LYS A 12 17.68 -0.88 19.02
C LYS A 12 18.51 -2.08 19.50
N LEU A 13 18.08 -3.30 19.20
CA LEU A 13 18.81 -4.50 19.57
C LEU A 13 20.08 -4.62 18.72
N SER A 14 21.15 -5.09 19.36
CA SER A 14 22.42 -5.36 18.65
C SER A 14 22.18 -6.43 17.58
N GLY A 15 22.76 -6.22 16.40
CA GLY A 15 22.62 -7.15 15.28
C GLY A 15 21.32 -7.05 14.49
N VAL A 16 20.45 -6.09 14.84
CA VAL A 16 19.26 -5.78 14.05
C VAL A 16 19.58 -4.62 13.12
N GLY A 17 19.52 -4.89 11.81
CA GLY A 17 19.71 -3.90 10.75
C GLY A 17 18.42 -3.15 10.40
N SER A 18 18.13 -3.05 9.11
CA SER A 18 16.95 -2.32 8.64
C SER A 18 15.63 -3.04 8.95
N CYS A 19 14.58 -2.28 9.23
CA CYS A 19 13.22 -2.75 9.34
C CYS A 19 12.39 -2.23 8.17
N MET A 20 11.69 -3.12 7.48
CA MET A 20 10.64 -2.76 6.53
C MET A 20 9.29 -2.85 7.25
N VAL A 21 8.44 -1.85 7.08
CA VAL A 21 7.09 -1.81 7.70
C VAL A 21 6.04 -1.81 6.62
N ARG A 22 4.95 -2.51 6.88
CA ARG A 22 3.77 -2.51 6.01
C ARG A 22 2.52 -2.13 6.79
N GLN A 23 1.77 -1.17 6.23
CA GLN A 23 0.49 -0.71 6.75
C GLN A 23 -0.54 -0.79 5.63
N ASN A 24 -1.64 -1.51 5.86
CA ASN A 24 -2.72 -1.59 4.89
C ASN A 24 -3.77 -0.51 5.15
N ALA A 25 -4.38 -0.06 4.09
CA ALA A 25 -5.55 0.79 4.08
C ALA A 25 -6.38 0.49 2.82
N THR A 26 -7.61 0.96 2.81
CA THR A 26 -8.51 0.89 1.68
C THR A 26 -8.98 2.30 1.35
N ALA A 27 -8.88 2.71 0.10
CA ALA A 27 -9.25 4.05 -0.31
C ALA A 27 -9.95 4.07 -1.66
N ASP A 28 -10.95 4.94 -1.78
CA ASP A 28 -11.59 5.24 -3.05
C ASP A 28 -10.69 6.15 -3.88
N LEU A 29 -10.64 5.89 -5.17
CA LEU A 29 -9.97 6.75 -6.14
C LEU A 29 -10.87 7.95 -6.47
N VAL A 30 -10.38 9.17 -6.23
CA VAL A 30 -11.12 10.39 -6.55
C VAL A 30 -10.63 10.95 -7.88
N GLY A 31 -11.54 11.05 -8.85
CA GLY A 31 -11.22 11.50 -10.21
C GLY A 31 -10.48 10.46 -11.06
N ALA A 32 -10.40 9.22 -10.58
CA ALA A 32 -9.85 8.08 -11.28
C ALA A 32 -10.75 6.85 -11.04
N SER A 33 -10.58 5.80 -11.84
CA SER A 33 -11.37 4.57 -11.75
C SER A 33 -10.48 3.36 -11.56
N VAL A 34 -10.93 2.41 -10.75
CA VAL A 34 -10.26 1.11 -10.60
C VAL A 34 -10.39 0.27 -11.88
N VAL A 35 -9.45 -0.63 -12.08
CA VAL A 35 -9.50 -1.64 -13.14
C VAL A 35 -10.59 -2.65 -12.81
N LYS A 36 -11.43 -3.00 -13.78
CA LYS A 36 -12.51 -3.98 -13.61
C LYS A 36 -11.97 -5.41 -13.71
N VAL A 37 -12.57 -6.33 -12.95
CA VAL A 37 -12.25 -7.75 -13.04
C VAL A 37 -12.66 -8.27 -14.43
N PRO A 38 -11.78 -8.92 -15.18
CA PRO A 38 -12.13 -9.58 -16.43
C PRO A 38 -13.24 -10.62 -16.21
N GLY A 39 -14.33 -10.51 -16.96
CA GLY A 39 -15.50 -11.39 -16.79
C GLY A 39 -16.49 -10.95 -15.72
N GLY A 40 -16.23 -9.84 -15.04
CA GLY A 40 -17.08 -9.29 -13.99
C GLY A 40 -16.65 -9.71 -12.58
N ASP A 41 -17.17 -9.04 -11.58
CA ASP A 41 -16.99 -9.35 -10.17
C ASP A 41 -18.34 -9.73 -9.51
N ASP A 42 -18.29 -10.14 -8.26
CA ASP A 42 -19.44 -10.56 -7.46
C ASP A 42 -20.06 -9.41 -6.65
N TYR A 43 -19.87 -8.18 -7.10
CA TYR A 43 -20.44 -7.01 -6.42
C TYR A 43 -21.94 -6.92 -6.65
N ASP A 44 -22.72 -7.00 -5.57
CA ASP A 44 -24.12 -6.58 -5.56
C ASP A 44 -24.22 -5.03 -5.47
N ALA A 45 -25.44 -4.51 -5.48
CA ALA A 45 -25.67 -3.07 -5.44
C ALA A 45 -25.09 -2.39 -4.17
N GLU A 46 -25.10 -3.07 -3.04
CA GLU A 46 -24.56 -2.56 -1.78
C GLU A 46 -23.03 -2.51 -1.82
N LYS A 47 -22.39 -3.59 -2.21
CA LYS A 47 -20.93 -3.64 -2.39
C LYS A 47 -20.46 -2.64 -3.44
N GLU A 48 -21.19 -2.50 -4.55
CA GLU A 48 -20.86 -1.51 -5.58
C GLU A 48 -20.90 -0.09 -5.01
N GLN A 49 -21.89 0.24 -4.19
CA GLN A 49 -21.99 1.54 -3.54
C GLN A 49 -20.86 1.78 -2.54
N GLN A 50 -20.49 0.77 -1.77
CA GLN A 50 -19.48 0.88 -0.70
C GLN A 50 -18.05 0.77 -1.21
N PHE A 51 -17.79 -0.09 -2.19
CA PHE A 51 -16.44 -0.48 -2.62
C PHE A 51 -16.21 -0.42 -4.14
N GLY A 52 -17.16 0.09 -4.92
CA GLY A 52 -17.12 0.02 -6.39
C GLY A 52 -15.94 0.74 -7.03
N ASN A 53 -15.35 1.72 -6.37
CA ASN A 53 -14.16 2.44 -6.86
C ASN A 53 -13.00 2.41 -5.87
N THR A 54 -12.89 1.33 -5.12
CA THR A 54 -11.95 1.19 -4.02
C THR A 54 -10.69 0.45 -4.46
N ALA A 55 -9.54 1.00 -4.12
CA ALA A 55 -8.21 0.42 -4.28
C ALA A 55 -7.68 -0.11 -2.94
N ASN A 56 -6.87 -1.17 -3.00
CA ASN A 56 -6.06 -1.63 -1.88
C ASN A 56 -4.82 -0.73 -1.76
N VAL A 57 -4.59 -0.12 -0.60
CA VAL A 57 -3.48 0.79 -0.36
C VAL A 57 -2.49 0.16 0.62
N ILE A 58 -1.24 0.05 0.22
CA ILE A 58 -0.16 -0.51 1.04
C ILE A 58 0.87 0.56 1.30
N GLY A 59 0.88 1.06 2.54
CA GLY A 59 1.90 1.97 3.03
C GLY A 59 3.16 1.23 3.44
N THR A 60 4.33 1.73 3.05
CA THR A 60 5.63 1.17 3.40
C THR A 60 6.71 2.23 3.48
N ASN A 61 7.75 1.96 4.22
CA ASN A 61 8.95 2.80 4.28
C ASN A 61 10.00 2.44 3.20
N ASP A 62 9.85 1.30 2.52
CA ASP A 62 10.75 0.89 1.43
C ASP A 62 10.06 -0.17 0.56
N SER A 63 9.47 0.25 -0.56
CA SER A 63 8.74 -0.68 -1.43
C SER A 63 9.66 -1.69 -2.12
N SER A 64 10.94 -1.37 -2.31
CA SER A 64 11.90 -2.29 -2.95
C SER A 64 12.19 -3.54 -2.13
N LYS A 65 11.91 -3.50 -0.83
CA LYS A 65 12.10 -4.62 0.11
C LYS A 65 10.83 -5.46 0.33
N LEU A 66 9.71 -5.06 -0.23
CA LEU A 66 8.50 -5.88 -0.19
C LEU A 66 8.73 -7.18 -0.96
N ASN A 67 8.25 -8.29 -0.40
CA ASN A 67 8.47 -9.63 -0.97
C ASN A 67 8.06 -9.72 -2.44
N VAL A 68 6.97 -9.08 -2.83
CA VAL A 68 6.48 -9.08 -4.22
C VAL A 68 7.47 -8.44 -5.21
N PHE A 69 8.30 -7.49 -4.78
CA PHE A 69 9.34 -6.88 -5.59
C PHE A 69 10.67 -7.67 -5.50
N THR A 70 11.02 -8.18 -4.33
CA THR A 70 12.26 -8.97 -4.17
C THR A 70 12.18 -10.34 -4.83
N SER A 71 10.98 -10.93 -4.92
CA SER A 71 10.71 -12.17 -5.65
C SER A 71 10.53 -11.98 -7.16
N HIS A 72 10.55 -10.75 -7.65
CA HIS A 72 10.27 -10.38 -9.03
C HIS A 72 8.85 -10.74 -9.53
N THR A 73 7.90 -10.97 -8.63
CA THR A 73 6.47 -11.08 -8.95
C THR A 73 5.95 -9.77 -9.52
N LEU A 74 6.41 -8.65 -8.93
CA LEU A 74 6.20 -7.30 -9.45
C LEU A 74 7.53 -6.68 -9.83
N GLY A 75 7.53 -5.84 -10.87
CA GLY A 75 8.71 -5.13 -11.35
C GLY A 75 8.40 -3.68 -11.70
N MET A 76 9.39 -2.80 -11.55
CA MET A 76 9.26 -1.39 -11.96
C MET A 76 9.24 -1.27 -13.48
N VAL A 77 8.35 -0.43 -14.00
CA VAL A 77 8.26 -0.06 -15.42
C VAL A 77 8.84 1.34 -15.64
N GLU A 78 8.49 2.27 -14.75
CA GLU A 78 8.88 3.67 -14.85
C GLU A 78 9.06 4.28 -13.47
N GLY A 79 9.90 5.30 -13.35
CA GLY A 79 10.14 6.01 -12.11
C GLY A 79 10.99 5.22 -11.12
N ARG A 80 10.63 5.28 -9.84
CA ARG A 80 11.43 4.71 -8.75
C ARG A 80 10.55 4.06 -7.67
N PRO A 81 11.12 3.15 -6.85
CA PRO A 81 10.46 2.66 -5.65
C PRO A 81 10.29 3.77 -4.59
N LEU A 82 9.37 3.53 -3.65
CA LEU A 82 9.20 4.34 -2.45
C LEU A 82 10.36 4.14 -1.48
N LYS A 83 10.68 5.19 -0.74
CA LYS A 83 11.74 5.22 0.28
C LYS A 83 11.26 5.90 1.56
N ALA A 84 11.97 5.68 2.65
CA ALA A 84 11.59 6.15 3.99
C ALA A 84 11.40 7.68 4.11
N SER A 85 12.04 8.48 3.25
CA SER A 85 11.90 9.94 3.26
C SER A 85 10.71 10.47 2.46
N ASP A 86 9.97 9.58 1.78
CA ASP A 86 8.82 10.00 0.97
C ASP A 86 7.64 10.41 1.85
N LYS A 87 6.93 11.44 1.39
CA LYS A 87 5.67 11.90 1.96
C LYS A 87 4.68 12.21 0.85
N HIS A 88 3.48 11.67 0.98
CA HIS A 88 2.41 11.79 -0.01
C HIS A 88 2.89 11.40 -1.42
N MET A 89 3.58 10.27 -1.49
CA MET A 89 4.04 9.67 -2.73
C MET A 89 3.35 8.32 -2.95
N SER A 90 3.17 7.94 -4.21
CA SER A 90 2.52 6.68 -4.57
C SER A 90 3.21 5.99 -5.74
N MET A 91 3.01 4.68 -5.82
CA MET A 91 3.29 3.86 -6.99
C MET A 91 2.00 3.18 -7.41
N VAL A 92 1.75 3.11 -8.71
CA VAL A 92 0.55 2.51 -9.29
C VAL A 92 0.90 1.42 -10.28
N HIS A 93 -0.02 0.46 -10.45
CA HIS A 93 0.12 -0.56 -11.48
C HIS A 93 -0.05 0.04 -12.89
N GLU A 94 0.64 -0.53 -13.90
CA GLU A 94 0.57 -0.03 -15.28
C GLU A 94 -0.84 -0.05 -15.85
N ASP A 95 -1.69 -1.04 -15.50
CA ASP A 95 -3.08 -1.10 -15.96
C ASP A 95 -3.94 -0.01 -15.33
N LEU A 96 -3.73 0.30 -14.04
CA LEU A 96 -4.40 1.43 -13.39
C LEU A 96 -3.96 2.76 -14.04
N ALA A 97 -2.68 2.89 -14.31
CA ALA A 97 -2.13 4.06 -15.00
C ALA A 97 -2.72 4.21 -16.41
N LYS A 98 -2.77 3.14 -17.20
CA LYS A 98 -3.38 3.12 -18.55
C LYS A 98 -4.87 3.47 -18.51
N THR A 99 -5.62 2.85 -17.60
CA THR A 99 -7.07 3.07 -17.45
C THR A 99 -7.40 4.55 -17.22
N ASN A 100 -6.52 5.27 -16.53
CA ASN A 100 -6.76 6.65 -16.10
C ASN A 100 -5.86 7.69 -16.81
N GLY A 101 -5.01 7.27 -17.75
CA GLY A 101 -4.06 8.16 -18.43
C GLY A 101 -3.02 8.78 -17.51
N LEU A 102 -2.66 8.10 -16.41
CA LEU A 102 -1.72 8.58 -15.39
C LEU A 102 -0.27 8.28 -15.76
N LYS A 103 0.63 9.17 -15.35
CA LYS A 103 2.07 9.09 -15.55
C LYS A 103 2.82 9.39 -14.26
N VAL A 104 4.10 9.06 -14.22
CA VAL A 104 5.00 9.53 -13.16
C VAL A 104 5.00 11.06 -13.12
N GLY A 105 4.83 11.64 -11.93
CA GLY A 105 4.67 13.06 -11.69
C GLY A 105 3.21 13.52 -11.56
N ASP A 106 2.23 12.74 -12.00
CA ASP A 106 0.82 13.08 -11.87
C ASP A 106 0.33 12.92 -10.43
N THR A 107 -0.79 13.56 -10.13
CA THR A 107 -1.46 13.47 -8.83
C THR A 107 -2.50 12.37 -8.85
N LEU A 108 -2.44 11.47 -7.85
CA LEU A 108 -3.49 10.53 -7.52
C LEU A 108 -4.14 10.96 -6.20
N THR A 109 -5.47 11.11 -6.20
CA THR A 109 -6.21 11.48 -4.99
C THR A 109 -6.90 10.24 -4.40
N LEU A 110 -6.58 9.95 -3.14
CA LEU A 110 -7.10 8.84 -2.36
C LEU A 110 -8.02 9.38 -1.27
N LYS A 111 -9.19 8.77 -1.10
CA LYS A 111 -10.12 9.07 0.00
C LYS A 111 -10.33 7.81 0.81
N ALA A 112 -10.06 7.86 2.11
CA ALA A 112 -10.25 6.70 2.99
C ALA A 112 -11.67 6.15 2.88
N ASN A 113 -11.79 4.83 2.75
CA ASN A 113 -13.09 4.17 2.67
C ASN A 113 -13.63 3.93 4.09
N PRO A 114 -14.78 4.52 4.47
CA PRO A 114 -15.32 4.42 5.82
C PRO A 114 -15.92 3.03 6.14
N TYR A 115 -16.13 2.19 5.14
CA TYR A 115 -16.66 0.83 5.30
C TYR A 115 -15.57 -0.22 5.50
N ASP A 116 -14.29 0.15 5.37
CA ASP A 116 -13.18 -0.76 5.67
C ASP A 116 -13.14 -1.06 7.17
N ALA A 117 -13.09 -2.35 7.51
CA ALA A 117 -13.07 -2.82 8.89
C ALA A 117 -11.84 -2.33 9.68
N ASP A 118 -10.71 -2.10 9.00
CA ASP A 118 -9.48 -1.59 9.61
C ASP A 118 -9.51 -0.06 9.82
N ASN A 119 -10.49 0.63 9.23
CA ASN A 119 -10.72 2.06 9.42
C ASN A 119 -11.56 2.33 10.66
N GLU A 120 -11.02 2.02 11.86
CA GLU A 120 -11.73 2.12 13.14
C GLU A 120 -12.37 3.50 13.40
N SER A 121 -11.81 4.56 12.82
CA SER A 121 -12.31 5.94 12.95
C SER A 121 -13.41 6.28 11.95
N HIS A 122 -13.75 5.38 11.03
CA HIS A 122 -14.60 5.64 9.86
C HIS A 122 -14.19 6.92 9.11
N SER A 123 -12.88 7.14 9.03
CA SER A 123 -12.28 8.29 8.36
C SER A 123 -12.72 8.36 6.89
N THR A 124 -12.99 9.55 6.43
CA THR A 124 -13.17 9.90 5.03
C THR A 124 -12.11 10.90 4.56
N ALA A 125 -10.97 10.91 5.25
CA ALA A 125 -9.86 11.81 4.93
C ALA A 125 -9.38 11.59 3.50
N THR A 126 -9.01 12.68 2.86
CA THR A 126 -8.52 12.69 1.48
C THR A 126 -7.06 13.09 1.46
N VAL A 127 -6.24 12.33 0.74
CA VAL A 127 -4.83 12.60 0.55
C VAL A 127 -4.52 12.66 -0.94
N LYS A 128 -3.82 13.71 -1.36
CA LYS A 128 -3.26 13.82 -2.71
C LYS A 128 -1.84 13.28 -2.68
N THR A 129 -1.54 12.32 -3.54
CA THR A 129 -0.19 11.76 -3.68
C THR A 129 0.38 12.10 -5.06
N THR A 130 1.71 12.22 -5.14
CA THR A 130 2.40 12.28 -6.42
C THR A 130 2.85 10.88 -6.81
N ILE A 131 2.54 10.46 -8.03
CA ILE A 131 2.99 9.16 -8.57
C ILE A 131 4.49 9.25 -8.84
N VAL A 132 5.29 8.46 -8.13
CA VAL A 132 6.76 8.40 -8.28
C VAL A 132 7.22 7.16 -9.04
N GLY A 133 6.35 6.16 -9.20
CA GLY A 133 6.69 4.95 -9.92
C GLY A 133 5.46 4.24 -10.48
N ILE A 134 5.69 3.53 -11.58
CA ILE A 134 4.73 2.63 -12.20
C ILE A 134 5.35 1.23 -12.18
N PHE A 135 4.59 0.25 -11.74
CA PHE A 135 5.01 -1.15 -11.68
C PHE A 135 4.09 -2.03 -12.51
N LYS A 136 4.55 -3.24 -12.81
CA LYS A 136 3.80 -4.28 -13.53
C LYS A 136 3.95 -5.63 -12.83
N GLY A 137 3.15 -6.58 -13.25
CA GLY A 137 3.14 -7.96 -12.77
C GLY A 137 1.81 -8.33 -12.14
N ASP A 138 1.62 -9.60 -11.91
CA ASP A 138 0.44 -10.13 -11.26
C ASP A 138 0.83 -11.22 -10.27
N SER A 139 0.02 -11.39 -9.24
CA SER A 139 0.17 -12.45 -8.27
C SER A 139 -0.35 -13.81 -8.76
N ASP A 140 -0.79 -13.92 -10.02
CA ASP A 140 -1.39 -15.12 -10.64
C ASP A 140 -2.55 -15.74 -9.80
N ARG A 141 -3.15 -14.92 -8.94
CA ARG A 141 -4.23 -15.33 -8.06
C ARG A 141 -5.58 -15.05 -8.70
N LYS A 142 -6.43 -16.07 -8.76
CA LYS A 142 -7.82 -15.85 -9.10
C LYS A 142 -8.48 -14.95 -8.04
N VAL A 143 -9.07 -13.85 -8.47
CA VAL A 143 -9.72 -12.88 -7.59
C VAL A 143 -11.22 -12.83 -7.88
N SER A 144 -12.01 -12.54 -6.86
CA SER A 144 -13.46 -12.37 -6.94
C SER A 144 -13.89 -10.91 -6.81
N SER A 145 -13.01 -10.03 -6.36
CA SER A 145 -13.31 -8.62 -6.17
C SER A 145 -12.26 -7.71 -6.81
N ARG A 146 -12.68 -6.48 -7.16
CA ARG A 146 -11.78 -5.46 -7.73
C ARG A 146 -10.65 -5.07 -6.80
N ALA A 147 -10.92 -4.97 -5.50
CA ALA A 147 -9.91 -4.60 -4.50
C ALA A 147 -8.80 -5.65 -4.37
N GLU A 148 -9.06 -6.91 -4.75
CA GLU A 148 -8.05 -7.97 -4.74
C GLU A 148 -7.16 -8.00 -5.98
N LEU A 149 -7.53 -7.30 -7.07
CA LEU A 149 -6.70 -7.23 -8.26
C LEU A 149 -5.37 -6.53 -7.93
N THR A 150 -4.26 -7.13 -8.33
CA THR A 150 -2.94 -6.51 -8.25
C THR A 150 -2.92 -5.16 -8.98
N SER A 151 -3.66 -5.04 -10.08
CA SER A 151 -3.84 -3.80 -10.85
C SER A 151 -4.47 -2.67 -10.03
N ASN A 152 -5.21 -2.96 -8.97
CA ASN A 152 -5.84 -1.99 -8.09
C ASN A 152 -5.10 -1.81 -6.76
N THR A 153 -3.87 -2.30 -6.67
CA THR A 153 -3.00 -2.02 -5.53
C THR A 153 -2.22 -0.73 -5.75
N VAL A 154 -2.31 0.17 -4.81
CA VAL A 154 -1.53 1.41 -4.75
C VAL A 154 -0.55 1.31 -3.59
N TYR A 155 0.74 1.39 -3.87
CA TYR A 155 1.75 1.51 -2.81
C TYR A 155 1.95 2.97 -2.47
N THR A 156 2.05 3.28 -1.18
CA THR A 156 2.28 4.64 -0.69
C THR A 156 3.35 4.66 0.40
N ASP A 157 3.80 5.84 0.78
CA ASP A 157 4.53 6.04 2.02
C ASP A 157 3.61 5.87 3.25
N LEU A 158 4.21 5.69 4.44
CA LEU A 158 3.47 5.47 5.69
C LEU A 158 2.68 6.70 6.16
N ASP A 159 3.13 7.90 5.84
CA ASP A 159 2.44 9.14 6.20
C ASP A 159 1.08 9.21 5.49
N THR A 160 1.02 8.78 4.25
CA THR A 160 -0.21 8.71 3.46
C THR A 160 -1.25 7.77 4.10
N THR A 161 -0.89 6.53 4.42
CA THR A 161 -1.82 5.58 5.05
C THR A 161 -2.22 6.00 6.45
N SER A 162 -1.29 6.54 7.23
CA SER A 162 -1.58 7.08 8.57
C SER A 162 -2.55 8.27 8.51
N THR A 163 -2.41 9.14 7.50
CA THR A 163 -3.31 10.28 7.29
C THR A 163 -4.70 9.82 6.86
N LEU A 164 -4.80 8.84 5.95
CA LEU A 164 -6.07 8.27 5.51
C LEU A 164 -6.90 7.77 6.70
N TYR A 165 -6.29 6.99 7.59
CA TYR A 165 -6.99 6.42 8.75
C TYR A 165 -6.93 7.30 10.00
N GLN A 166 -6.35 8.50 9.89
CA GLN A 166 -6.24 9.48 10.99
C GLN A 166 -5.60 8.89 12.25
N TYR A 167 -4.60 8.03 12.10
CA TYR A 167 -3.87 7.50 13.23
C TYR A 167 -3.17 8.62 14.01
N LYS A 168 -3.32 8.59 15.31
CA LYS A 168 -2.51 9.43 16.21
C LYS A 168 -1.07 8.94 16.18
N ALA A 169 -0.11 9.87 16.19
CA ALA A 169 1.31 9.54 16.19
C ALA A 169 1.67 8.51 17.27
N GLY A 170 2.31 7.42 16.88
CA GLY A 170 2.69 6.30 17.74
C GLY A 170 1.55 5.30 18.03
N LYS A 171 0.36 5.50 17.46
CA LYS A 171 -0.80 4.59 17.57
C LYS A 171 -1.10 3.86 16.28
N GLU A 172 -0.30 4.05 15.26
CA GLU A 172 -0.40 3.38 13.98
C GLU A 172 -0.37 1.84 14.16
N ILE A 173 -1.02 1.13 13.25
CA ILE A 173 -1.05 -0.32 13.23
C ILE A 173 -0.32 -0.78 11.97
N TYR A 174 0.70 -1.64 12.15
CA TYR A 174 1.38 -2.29 11.05
C TYR A 174 0.92 -3.74 10.93
N GLN A 175 0.67 -4.22 9.72
CA GLN A 175 0.37 -5.62 9.46
C GLN A 175 1.56 -6.50 9.75
N ASP A 176 2.73 -6.05 9.32
CA ASP A 176 4.01 -6.69 9.59
C ASP A 176 5.16 -5.68 9.64
N ALA A 177 6.28 -6.12 10.20
CA ALA A 177 7.50 -5.34 10.32
C ALA A 177 8.71 -6.29 10.31
N PRO A 178 9.04 -6.92 9.18
CA PRO A 178 10.21 -7.78 9.10
C PRO A 178 11.50 -6.97 9.29
N PHE A 179 12.40 -7.54 10.04
CA PHE A 179 13.74 -7.00 10.32
C PHE A 179 14.79 -7.78 9.53
N ALA A 180 15.71 -7.06 8.91
CA ALA A 180 16.94 -7.67 8.42
C ALA A 180 17.93 -7.76 9.57
N LEU A 181 18.59 -8.90 9.73
CA LEU A 181 19.70 -9.06 10.67
C LEU A 181 21.00 -8.63 10.00
N ASP A 182 21.92 -8.09 10.79
CA ASP A 182 23.27 -7.82 10.33
C ASP A 182 24.00 -9.14 10.00
N ARG A 183 24.94 -9.08 9.06
CA ARG A 183 25.69 -10.28 8.67
C ARG A 183 26.46 -10.86 9.86
N GLY A 184 26.30 -12.16 10.07
CA GLY A 184 27.01 -12.89 11.13
C GLY A 184 26.31 -12.92 12.47
N VAL A 185 25.07 -12.43 12.56
CA VAL A 185 24.21 -12.59 13.75
C VAL A 185 23.67 -14.03 13.79
N ASP A 186 23.98 -14.73 14.87
CA ASP A 186 23.45 -16.05 15.16
C ASP A 186 22.09 -15.90 15.87
N VAL A 187 21.04 -16.35 15.22
CA VAL A 187 19.65 -16.27 15.74
C VAL A 187 19.29 -17.39 16.73
N GLU A 188 20.21 -18.35 16.95
CA GLU A 188 19.96 -19.48 17.85
C GLU A 188 20.46 -19.22 19.29
N LYS A 189 20.85 -17.99 19.63
CA LYS A 189 21.30 -17.61 20.98
C LYS A 189 20.35 -16.68 21.67
#